data_5ce858d6b163e84b6f615c3158ff6340
#
_entry.id   5ce858d6b163e84b6f615c3158ff6340
#
_cell.length_a   1.000
_cell.length_b   1.000
_cell.length_c   1.000
_cell.angle_alpha   90.00
_cell.angle_beta   90.00
_cell.angle_gamma   90.00
#
_symmetry.space_group_name_H-M   'P 1'
#
loop_
_entity.id
_entity.type
_entity.pdbx_description
1 polymer ?
#
loop_
_entity_poly.entity_id
_entity_poly.type
_entity_poly.pdbx_seq_one_letter_code
_entity_poly.pdbx_strand_id
1 'polypeptide(L)'
;MKKFKLFRWIAAILLFLLPRVAHAQGIDNLMLDAVAMYQSGQFKQAKQQLKDLAKAAPENDAVWYYLGLTEAELGDALSAIAHLSKAAELDPGNYWYRQRLATLYGAIGSDKKQVEMLEAIKRDFPKKTLSIAYELVNLYIDAGRFDDALAALEEVEKGMGESEETVRTRYDLLRSMGREEEAAQALEEFTAIEPSASALSMLGDYYLDAGKDSLALERYCQSLLLDPEYIPALLGKSEVYRKGNQTDEYFATMGEFMSSEVVPVDSKSMYITNALKALDPRYLGQLQPRFDTLVNLAVAAHSSDTTLLQTAGLYCYSTNRPEKAARFFKMNADLYPDSPRLEAMYEELLGMSGNWTALRLRAEQAFRRLGDSRFLEYAANAAYQQKDYQGVIDYSIEKVNGSEDPLDKASGWTVIGDMYYTMGRRNKAYAAYKKALKANPDYVPALNNYAYYLAINGGCLKKAETMAAKAVEFSPNEGTYLDTYAWILHLRKKDVQAKPLYQKTMVYGGKDSAVILDHYAEVLFALGEYDLARVYWQQAREKNSGGQVPDLDERIAKREKVMSGR
;
A
#
# COMPACT_ATOMS: atom_id res chain seq x y z
N MET A 1 -88.21 45.10 -26.44
CA MET A 1 -87.16 45.60 -25.45
C MET A 1 -86.42 44.49 -24.70
N LYS A 2 -86.91 43.28 -24.54
CA LYS A 2 -86.20 42.22 -23.77
C LYS A 2 -84.96 41.58 -24.53
N LYS A 3 -84.98 41.49 -25.88
CA LYS A 3 -83.85 40.92 -26.65
C LYS A 3 -82.55 41.81 -26.63
N PHE A 4 -82.71 43.12 -26.48
CA PHE A 4 -81.56 44.06 -26.44
C PHE A 4 -80.81 44.09 -25.10
N LYS A 5 -81.48 43.75 -24.00
CA LYS A 5 -80.80 43.63 -22.68
C LYS A 5 -79.94 42.36 -22.56
N LEU A 6 -80.40 41.25 -23.16
CA LEU A 6 -79.64 40.00 -23.12
C LEU A 6 -78.33 40.12 -23.90
N PHE A 7 -78.35 40.80 -25.07
CA PHE A 7 -77.15 41.01 -25.87
C PHE A 7 -76.09 41.89 -25.20
N ARG A 8 -76.53 42.87 -24.41
CA ARG A 8 -75.64 43.76 -23.63
C ARG A 8 -74.98 42.99 -22.46
N TRP A 9 -75.67 42.06 -21.82
CA TRP A 9 -75.12 41.21 -20.76
C TRP A 9 -74.16 40.15 -21.34
N ILE A 10 -74.43 39.55 -22.47
CA ILE A 10 -73.51 38.62 -23.15
C ILE A 10 -72.27 39.37 -23.65
N ALA A 11 -72.40 40.55 -24.22
CA ALA A 11 -71.27 41.39 -24.65
C ALA A 11 -70.43 41.87 -23.45
N ALA A 12 -71.06 42.20 -22.29
CA ALA A 12 -70.31 42.55 -21.07
C ALA A 12 -69.58 41.33 -20.47
N ILE A 13 -70.18 40.16 -20.47
CA ILE A 13 -69.53 38.91 -20.04
C ILE A 13 -68.37 38.55 -20.96
N LEU A 14 -68.53 38.66 -22.28
CA LEU A 14 -67.45 38.45 -23.25
C LEU A 14 -66.33 39.49 -23.12
N LEU A 15 -66.63 40.78 -22.84
CA LEU A 15 -65.62 41.83 -22.62
C LEU A 15 -64.84 41.62 -21.29
N PHE A 16 -65.41 40.95 -20.27
CA PHE A 16 -64.73 40.59 -19.05
C PHE A 16 -63.95 39.26 -19.17
N LEU A 17 -64.32 38.37 -20.08
CA LEU A 17 -63.66 37.09 -20.31
C LEU A 17 -62.48 37.18 -21.31
N LEU A 18 -62.57 38.03 -22.34
CA LEU A 18 -61.53 38.24 -23.33
C LEU A 18 -60.16 38.62 -22.77
N PRO A 19 -60.01 39.59 -21.84
CA PRO A 19 -58.72 39.94 -21.26
C PRO A 19 -58.17 38.83 -20.34
N ARG A 20 -59.03 38.03 -19.69
CA ARG A 20 -58.59 36.88 -18.88
C ARG A 20 -58.06 35.74 -19.75
N VAL A 21 -58.71 35.45 -20.86
CA VAL A 21 -58.28 34.40 -21.84
C VAL A 21 -56.96 34.83 -22.52
N ALA A 22 -56.84 36.08 -22.94
CA ALA A 22 -55.61 36.63 -23.51
C ALA A 22 -54.43 36.66 -22.49
N HIS A 23 -54.71 36.92 -21.22
CA HIS A 23 -53.70 36.90 -20.16
C HIS A 23 -53.28 35.47 -19.82
N ALA A 24 -54.21 34.50 -19.80
CA ALA A 24 -53.88 33.09 -19.61
C ALA A 24 -53.04 32.53 -20.77
N GLN A 25 -53.39 32.84 -22.03
CA GLN A 25 -52.58 32.45 -23.20
C GLN A 25 -51.16 33.03 -23.19
N GLY A 26 -50.99 34.25 -22.64
CA GLY A 26 -49.70 34.88 -22.46
C GLY A 26 -48.85 34.18 -21.41
N ILE A 27 -49.44 33.72 -20.31
CA ILE A 27 -48.77 32.97 -19.24
C ILE A 27 -48.33 31.59 -19.73
N ASP A 28 -49.20 30.87 -20.48
CA ASP A 28 -48.90 29.55 -21.03
C ASP A 28 -47.71 29.60 -22.00
N ASN A 29 -47.61 30.59 -22.87
CA ASN A 29 -46.51 30.76 -23.80
C ASN A 29 -45.19 31.06 -23.04
N LEU A 30 -45.21 31.93 -22.05
CA LEU A 30 -44.04 32.23 -21.22
C LEU A 30 -43.60 30.99 -20.41
N MET A 31 -44.50 30.13 -20.00
CA MET A 31 -44.21 28.88 -19.33
C MET A 31 -43.50 27.91 -20.28
N LEU A 32 -44.00 27.73 -21.51
CA LEU A 32 -43.36 26.91 -22.51
C LEU A 32 -41.94 27.37 -22.82
N ASP A 33 -41.72 28.68 -22.95
CA ASP A 33 -40.40 29.26 -23.15
C ASP A 33 -39.45 28.97 -21.97
N ALA A 34 -39.96 29.10 -20.75
CA ALA A 34 -39.17 28.81 -19.55
C ALA A 34 -38.78 27.33 -19.45
N VAL A 35 -39.70 26.42 -19.80
CA VAL A 35 -39.43 24.98 -19.86
C VAL A 35 -38.41 24.66 -20.97
N ALA A 36 -38.49 25.29 -22.12
CA ALA A 36 -37.52 25.14 -23.19
C ALA A 36 -36.11 25.63 -22.78
N MET A 37 -36.02 26.75 -22.04
CA MET A 37 -34.77 27.23 -21.44
C MET A 37 -34.20 26.23 -20.43
N TYR A 38 -35.03 25.65 -19.56
CA TYR A 38 -34.62 24.61 -18.63
C TYR A 38 -34.07 23.39 -19.37
N GLN A 39 -34.80 22.88 -20.36
CA GLN A 39 -34.39 21.72 -21.17
C GLN A 39 -33.11 21.94 -21.98
N SER A 40 -32.84 23.17 -22.37
CA SER A 40 -31.60 23.57 -23.09
C SER A 40 -30.42 23.93 -22.17
N GLY A 41 -30.56 23.74 -20.83
CA GLY A 41 -29.50 24.02 -19.86
C GLY A 41 -29.31 25.51 -19.55
N GLN A 42 -30.22 26.39 -20.01
CA GLN A 42 -30.16 27.82 -19.74
C GLN A 42 -30.78 28.17 -18.37
N PHE A 43 -30.27 27.50 -17.32
CA PHE A 43 -30.90 27.51 -15.99
C PHE A 43 -31.01 28.93 -15.36
N LYS A 44 -30.02 29.80 -15.56
CA LYS A 44 -30.10 31.18 -15.04
C LYS A 44 -31.21 31.99 -15.67
N GLN A 45 -31.44 31.84 -16.96
CA GLN A 45 -32.51 32.53 -17.67
C GLN A 45 -33.87 31.93 -17.33
N ALA A 46 -33.97 30.61 -17.29
CA ALA A 46 -35.17 29.90 -16.84
C ALA A 46 -35.58 30.32 -15.42
N LYS A 47 -34.61 30.39 -14.46
CA LYS A 47 -34.88 30.85 -13.07
C LYS A 47 -35.48 32.25 -13.06
N GLN A 48 -34.95 33.18 -13.83
CA GLN A 48 -35.49 34.56 -13.84
C GLN A 48 -36.91 34.59 -14.38
N GLN A 49 -37.17 33.93 -15.49
CA GLN A 49 -38.51 33.91 -16.11
C GLN A 49 -39.53 33.19 -15.24
N LEU A 50 -39.14 32.05 -14.63
CA LEU A 50 -40.03 31.31 -13.70
C LEU A 50 -40.34 32.10 -12.43
N LYS A 51 -39.40 32.88 -11.89
CA LYS A 51 -39.65 33.79 -10.77
C LYS A 51 -40.68 34.88 -11.11
N ASP A 52 -40.63 35.41 -12.31
CA ASP A 52 -41.61 36.41 -12.72
C ASP A 52 -42.97 35.76 -12.98
N LEU A 53 -43.02 34.57 -13.55
CA LEU A 53 -44.22 33.75 -13.69
C LEU A 53 -44.85 33.39 -12.32
N ALA A 54 -44.04 33.01 -11.33
CA ALA A 54 -44.52 32.68 -9.99
C ALA A 54 -45.22 33.88 -9.29
N LYS A 55 -44.80 35.13 -9.59
CA LYS A 55 -45.48 36.33 -9.13
C LYS A 55 -46.81 36.59 -9.87
N ALA A 56 -46.79 36.31 -11.18
CA ALA A 56 -47.97 36.56 -12.03
C ALA A 56 -49.04 35.45 -11.90
N ALA A 57 -48.65 34.24 -11.62
CA ALA A 57 -49.52 33.05 -11.50
C ALA A 57 -49.15 32.18 -10.29
N PRO A 58 -49.31 32.69 -9.04
CA PRO A 58 -48.86 31.99 -7.83
C PRO A 58 -49.58 30.67 -7.53
N GLU A 59 -50.73 30.43 -8.16
CA GLU A 59 -51.54 29.20 -8.03
C GLU A 59 -51.19 28.16 -9.12
N ASN A 60 -50.22 28.46 -9.99
CA ASN A 60 -49.78 27.51 -11.02
C ASN A 60 -48.69 26.61 -10.47
N ASP A 61 -49.05 25.39 -10.13
CA ASP A 61 -48.16 24.34 -9.57
C ASP A 61 -46.98 24.03 -10.45
N ALA A 62 -47.15 23.99 -11.78
CA ALA A 62 -46.09 23.71 -12.73
C ALA A 62 -44.98 24.78 -12.72
N VAL A 63 -45.33 26.05 -12.48
CA VAL A 63 -44.34 27.12 -12.36
C VAL A 63 -43.41 26.90 -11.18
N TRP A 64 -43.97 26.56 -10.01
CA TRP A 64 -43.19 26.25 -8.83
C TRP A 64 -42.34 24.98 -8.97
N TYR A 65 -42.89 23.98 -9.65
CA TYR A 65 -42.15 22.77 -9.93
C TYR A 65 -40.90 23.02 -10.79
N TYR A 66 -41.07 23.70 -11.95
CA TYR A 66 -39.92 23.99 -12.80
C TYR A 66 -38.94 24.99 -12.19
N LEU A 67 -39.41 25.92 -11.36
CA LEU A 67 -38.56 26.83 -10.59
C LEU A 67 -37.69 26.02 -9.60
N GLY A 68 -38.31 25.10 -8.86
CA GLY A 68 -37.59 24.21 -7.95
C GLY A 68 -36.56 23.32 -8.67
N LEU A 69 -36.93 22.71 -9.81
CA LEU A 69 -36.00 21.94 -10.63
C LEU A 69 -34.81 22.80 -11.09
N THR A 70 -35.10 24.01 -11.58
CA THR A 70 -34.05 24.93 -12.07
C THR A 70 -33.10 25.35 -10.95
N GLU A 71 -33.61 25.54 -9.74
CA GLU A 71 -32.78 25.88 -8.58
C GLU A 71 -31.93 24.71 -8.11
N ALA A 72 -32.44 23.49 -8.19
CA ALA A 72 -31.68 22.29 -7.92
C ALA A 72 -30.47 22.15 -8.89
N GLU A 73 -30.69 22.38 -10.18
CA GLU A 73 -29.62 22.36 -11.19
C GLU A 73 -28.57 23.48 -10.97
N LEU A 74 -28.97 24.57 -10.35
CA LEU A 74 -28.08 25.66 -9.97
C LEU A 74 -27.40 25.46 -8.60
N GLY A 75 -27.65 24.35 -7.91
CA GLY A 75 -27.10 24.01 -6.60
C GLY A 75 -27.78 24.71 -5.41
N ASP A 76 -28.92 25.40 -5.64
CA ASP A 76 -29.67 26.10 -4.61
C ASP A 76 -30.73 25.16 -4.01
N ALA A 77 -30.26 24.16 -3.25
CA ALA A 77 -31.11 23.08 -2.73
C ALA A 77 -32.21 23.59 -1.77
N LEU A 78 -31.94 24.62 -0.97
CA LEU A 78 -32.92 25.15 -0.02
C LEU A 78 -34.10 25.81 -0.75
N SER A 79 -33.81 26.65 -1.75
CA SER A 79 -34.85 27.26 -2.57
C SER A 79 -35.62 26.22 -3.38
N ALA A 80 -34.93 25.25 -3.93
CA ALA A 80 -35.50 24.13 -4.66
C ALA A 80 -36.52 23.34 -3.82
N ILE A 81 -36.16 22.97 -2.60
CA ILE A 81 -37.05 22.29 -1.64
C ILE A 81 -38.32 23.16 -1.36
N ALA A 82 -38.13 24.45 -1.09
CA ALA A 82 -39.26 25.34 -0.81
C ALA A 82 -40.24 25.41 -1.99
N HIS A 83 -39.74 25.54 -3.21
CA HIS A 83 -40.58 25.66 -4.40
C HIS A 83 -41.18 24.32 -4.85
N LEU A 84 -40.46 23.22 -4.73
CA LEU A 84 -41.04 21.88 -4.97
C LEU A 84 -42.11 21.53 -3.94
N SER A 85 -41.92 21.90 -2.66
CA SER A 85 -42.93 21.74 -1.63
C SER A 85 -44.19 22.54 -1.97
N LYS A 86 -44.03 23.78 -2.44
CA LYS A 86 -45.15 24.61 -2.88
C LYS A 86 -45.91 24.00 -4.07
N ALA A 87 -45.19 23.43 -5.04
CA ALA A 87 -45.83 22.71 -6.15
C ALA A 87 -46.66 21.50 -5.66
N ALA A 88 -46.11 20.72 -4.70
CA ALA A 88 -46.78 19.57 -4.12
C ALA A 88 -47.97 19.95 -3.22
N GLU A 89 -47.96 21.13 -2.60
CA GLU A 89 -49.11 21.68 -1.89
C GLU A 89 -50.25 22.12 -2.83
N LEU A 90 -49.90 22.72 -3.96
CA LEU A 90 -50.88 23.18 -4.96
C LEU A 90 -51.56 22.04 -5.71
N ASP A 91 -50.81 21.00 -6.06
CA ASP A 91 -51.36 19.75 -6.64
C ASP A 91 -50.91 18.52 -5.84
N PRO A 92 -51.60 18.18 -4.74
CA PRO A 92 -51.31 17.01 -3.93
C PRO A 92 -51.46 15.68 -4.66
N GLY A 93 -52.21 15.66 -5.79
CA GLY A 93 -52.45 14.49 -6.63
C GLY A 93 -51.30 14.19 -7.58
N ASN A 94 -50.30 15.05 -7.69
CA ASN A 94 -49.20 14.88 -8.58
C ASN A 94 -48.02 14.11 -7.92
N TYR A 95 -47.90 12.85 -8.29
CA TYR A 95 -46.83 11.97 -7.82
C TYR A 95 -45.43 12.54 -8.07
N TRP A 96 -45.20 13.14 -9.25
CA TRP A 96 -43.86 13.57 -9.68
C TRP A 96 -43.27 14.70 -8.82
N TYR A 97 -44.11 15.58 -8.27
CA TYR A 97 -43.66 16.66 -7.41
C TYR A 97 -43.07 16.12 -6.11
N ARG A 98 -43.75 15.16 -5.50
CA ARG A 98 -43.28 14.52 -4.27
C ARG A 98 -42.06 13.61 -4.53
N GLN A 99 -42.05 12.90 -5.67
CA GLN A 99 -40.89 12.09 -6.04
C GLN A 99 -39.62 12.93 -6.22
N ARG A 100 -39.74 14.09 -6.88
CA ARG A 100 -38.59 15.00 -7.02
C ARG A 100 -38.15 15.58 -5.70
N LEU A 101 -39.08 15.88 -4.81
CA LEU A 101 -38.77 16.36 -3.45
C LEU A 101 -38.04 15.28 -2.63
N ALA A 102 -38.48 14.04 -2.69
CA ALA A 102 -37.80 12.90 -2.07
C ALA A 102 -36.38 12.75 -2.59
N THR A 103 -36.19 12.75 -3.92
CA THR A 103 -34.87 12.67 -4.56
C THR A 103 -33.95 13.81 -4.11
N LEU A 104 -34.48 15.04 -3.96
CA LEU A 104 -33.69 16.18 -3.52
C LEU A 104 -33.30 16.08 -2.05
N TYR A 105 -34.17 15.55 -1.19
CA TYR A 105 -33.81 15.27 0.21
C TYR A 105 -32.66 14.26 0.31
N GLY A 106 -32.66 13.20 -0.51
CA GLY A 106 -31.55 12.25 -0.58
C GLY A 106 -30.26 12.90 -1.08
N ALA A 107 -30.34 13.73 -2.13
CA ALA A 107 -29.17 14.41 -2.70
C ALA A 107 -28.46 15.35 -1.69
N ILE A 108 -29.18 15.88 -0.69
CA ILE A 108 -28.60 16.71 0.37
C ILE A 108 -28.31 15.94 1.67
N GLY A 109 -28.41 14.60 1.66
CA GLY A 109 -28.17 13.75 2.84
C GLY A 109 -29.22 13.92 3.94
N SER A 110 -30.46 14.25 3.59
CA SER A 110 -31.57 14.39 4.54
C SER A 110 -32.45 13.14 4.54
N ASP A 111 -31.86 11.99 4.83
CA ASP A 111 -32.44 10.65 4.71
C ASP A 111 -33.76 10.52 5.46
N LYS A 112 -33.84 11.08 6.66
CA LYS A 112 -35.07 11.09 7.44
C LYS A 112 -36.24 11.73 6.69
N LYS A 113 -36.03 12.90 6.05
CA LYS A 113 -37.08 13.57 5.27
C LYS A 113 -37.36 12.87 3.96
N GLN A 114 -36.36 12.23 3.38
CA GLN A 114 -36.54 11.37 2.20
C GLN A 114 -37.46 10.21 2.54
N VAL A 115 -37.20 9.49 3.63
CA VAL A 115 -38.06 8.40 4.12
C VAL A 115 -39.49 8.90 4.38
N GLU A 116 -39.67 9.99 5.15
CA GLU A 116 -40.99 10.59 5.43
C GLU A 116 -41.75 10.89 4.14
N MET A 117 -41.07 11.41 3.12
CA MET A 117 -41.69 11.74 1.84
C MET A 117 -42.06 10.49 1.03
N LEU A 118 -41.17 9.46 0.99
CA LEU A 118 -41.44 8.20 0.31
C LEU A 118 -42.57 7.42 0.99
N GLU A 119 -42.63 7.41 2.33
CA GLU A 119 -43.76 6.85 3.09
C GLU A 119 -45.08 7.56 2.77
N ALA A 120 -45.04 8.87 2.63
CA ALA A 120 -46.22 9.65 2.21
C ALA A 120 -46.64 9.29 0.76
N ILE A 121 -45.68 9.12 -0.15
CA ILE A 121 -45.94 8.67 -1.51
C ILE A 121 -46.57 7.25 -1.50
N LYS A 122 -46.01 6.33 -0.71
CA LYS A 122 -46.54 4.96 -0.57
C LYS A 122 -47.98 4.95 -0.12
N ARG A 123 -48.34 5.78 0.87
CA ARG A 123 -49.69 5.90 1.41
C ARG A 123 -50.67 6.52 0.40
N ASP A 124 -50.26 7.59 -0.26
CA ASP A 124 -51.16 8.42 -1.08
C ASP A 124 -51.23 7.91 -2.57
N PHE A 125 -50.24 7.17 -3.02
CA PHE A 125 -50.11 6.64 -4.37
C PHE A 125 -49.87 5.11 -4.41
N PRO A 126 -50.79 4.27 -3.93
CA PRO A 126 -50.53 2.84 -3.76
C PRO A 126 -50.16 2.10 -5.05
N LYS A 127 -50.57 2.61 -6.23
CA LYS A 127 -50.19 2.05 -7.55
C LYS A 127 -48.71 2.32 -7.89
N LYS A 128 -48.01 3.19 -7.16
CA LYS A 128 -46.60 3.55 -7.35
C LYS A 128 -45.69 2.95 -6.28
N THR A 129 -46.22 2.22 -5.32
CA THR A 129 -45.48 1.65 -4.19
C THR A 129 -44.28 0.82 -4.67
N LEU A 130 -44.49 -0.05 -5.66
CA LEU A 130 -43.42 -0.91 -6.15
C LEU A 130 -42.20 -0.13 -6.67
N SER A 131 -42.43 1.03 -7.32
CA SER A 131 -41.33 1.85 -7.87
C SER A 131 -40.45 2.53 -6.81
N ILE A 132 -40.91 2.61 -5.56
CA ILE A 132 -40.21 3.23 -4.45
C ILE A 132 -39.85 2.24 -3.33
N ALA A 133 -40.42 1.02 -3.38
CA ALA A 133 -40.23 0.04 -2.31
C ALA A 133 -38.76 -0.35 -2.17
N TYR A 134 -38.05 -0.56 -3.26
CA TYR A 134 -36.63 -0.91 -3.24
C TYR A 134 -35.74 0.23 -2.68
N GLU A 135 -36.08 1.50 -2.99
CA GLU A 135 -35.43 2.67 -2.41
C GLU A 135 -35.66 2.74 -0.89
N LEU A 136 -36.91 2.43 -0.45
CA LEU A 136 -37.24 2.37 0.98
C LEU A 136 -36.50 1.24 1.71
N VAL A 137 -36.29 0.07 1.09
CA VAL A 137 -35.49 -1.02 1.69
C VAL A 137 -34.11 -0.51 2.11
N ASN A 138 -33.38 0.11 1.20
CA ASN A 138 -32.03 0.59 1.47
C ASN A 138 -32.03 1.68 2.56
N LEU A 139 -32.95 2.64 2.47
CA LEU A 139 -33.07 3.73 3.45
C LEU A 139 -33.44 3.23 4.85
N TYR A 140 -34.29 2.20 4.95
CA TYR A 140 -34.63 1.57 6.22
C TYR A 140 -33.44 0.80 6.80
N ILE A 141 -32.64 0.13 5.95
CA ILE A 141 -31.39 -0.54 6.38
C ILE A 141 -30.43 0.49 6.97
N ASP A 142 -30.19 1.58 6.25
CA ASP A 142 -29.29 2.65 6.68
C ASP A 142 -29.76 3.35 7.98
N ALA A 143 -31.10 3.40 8.17
CA ALA A 143 -31.71 3.93 9.39
C ALA A 143 -31.79 2.91 10.55
N GLY A 144 -31.36 1.66 10.36
CA GLY A 144 -31.47 0.57 11.34
C GLY A 144 -32.91 0.10 11.60
N ARG A 145 -33.84 0.43 10.69
CA ARG A 145 -35.28 0.07 10.75
C ARG A 145 -35.51 -1.28 10.02
N PHE A 146 -34.93 -2.35 10.53
CA PHE A 146 -34.85 -3.64 9.85
C PHE A 146 -36.22 -4.31 9.62
N ASP A 147 -37.18 -4.16 10.56
CA ASP A 147 -38.54 -4.69 10.38
C ASP A 147 -39.27 -3.98 9.21
N ASP A 148 -39.11 -2.66 9.10
CA ASP A 148 -39.69 -1.88 8.01
C ASP A 148 -39.01 -2.23 6.67
N ALA A 149 -37.70 -2.49 6.69
CA ALA A 149 -36.95 -2.95 5.52
C ALA A 149 -37.45 -4.32 5.02
N LEU A 150 -37.65 -5.28 5.93
CA LEU A 150 -38.21 -6.57 5.58
C LEU A 150 -39.61 -6.45 4.98
N ALA A 151 -40.48 -5.65 5.59
CA ALA A 151 -41.85 -5.43 5.07
C ALA A 151 -41.83 -4.78 3.68
N ALA A 152 -40.92 -3.82 3.44
CA ALA A 152 -40.75 -3.21 2.11
C ALA A 152 -40.19 -4.22 1.09
N LEU A 153 -39.25 -5.07 1.49
CA LEU A 153 -38.69 -6.13 0.66
C LEU A 153 -39.74 -7.16 0.25
N GLU A 154 -40.62 -7.57 1.18
CA GLU A 154 -41.76 -8.45 0.85
C GLU A 154 -42.69 -7.85 -0.19
N GLU A 155 -42.89 -6.52 -0.17
CA GLU A 155 -43.70 -5.85 -1.20
C GLU A 155 -43.00 -5.91 -2.58
N VAL A 156 -41.67 -5.77 -2.61
CA VAL A 156 -40.89 -5.92 -3.84
C VAL A 156 -41.05 -7.34 -4.39
N GLU A 157 -40.88 -8.34 -3.56
CA GLU A 157 -40.96 -9.75 -3.95
C GLU A 157 -42.37 -10.16 -4.39
N LYS A 158 -43.40 -9.67 -3.73
CA LYS A 158 -44.81 -9.88 -4.17
C LYS A 158 -45.12 -9.24 -5.52
N GLY A 159 -44.43 -8.15 -5.85
CA GLY A 159 -44.67 -7.44 -7.10
C GLY A 159 -43.80 -7.88 -8.27
N MET A 160 -42.57 -8.29 -8.02
CA MET A 160 -41.56 -8.61 -9.04
C MET A 160 -41.16 -10.09 -9.05
N GLY A 161 -41.50 -10.84 -8.03
CA GLY A 161 -40.95 -12.17 -7.74
C GLY A 161 -39.69 -12.11 -6.88
N GLU A 162 -39.35 -13.23 -6.29
CA GLU A 162 -38.07 -13.40 -5.61
C GLU A 162 -36.91 -13.45 -6.61
N SER A 163 -35.80 -12.89 -6.25
CA SER A 163 -34.52 -12.93 -7.00
C SER A 163 -33.38 -13.21 -6.06
N GLU A 164 -32.23 -13.62 -6.57
CA GLU A 164 -31.02 -13.81 -5.75
C GLU A 164 -30.67 -12.54 -4.93
N GLU A 165 -30.83 -11.36 -5.51
CA GLU A 165 -30.56 -10.09 -4.85
C GLU A 165 -31.51 -9.83 -3.67
N THR A 166 -32.82 -10.09 -3.85
CA THR A 166 -33.81 -9.87 -2.77
C THR A 166 -33.66 -10.88 -1.66
N VAL A 167 -33.41 -12.14 -1.98
CA VAL A 167 -33.20 -13.21 -0.98
C VAL A 167 -31.91 -12.98 -0.19
N ARG A 168 -30.85 -12.54 -0.84
CA ARG A 168 -29.60 -12.14 -0.17
C ARG A 168 -29.82 -10.95 0.77
N THR A 169 -30.55 -9.94 0.34
CA THR A 169 -30.91 -8.79 1.19
C THR A 169 -31.75 -9.24 2.39
N ARG A 170 -32.69 -10.14 2.19
CA ARG A 170 -33.49 -10.76 3.27
C ARG A 170 -32.62 -11.51 4.26
N TYR A 171 -31.68 -12.32 3.76
CA TYR A 171 -30.74 -13.06 4.58
C TYR A 171 -29.89 -12.12 5.44
N ASP A 172 -29.30 -11.09 4.86
CA ASP A 172 -28.46 -10.13 5.58
C ASP A 172 -29.25 -9.34 6.64
N LEU A 173 -30.50 -8.96 6.33
CA LEU A 173 -31.42 -8.31 7.27
C LEU A 173 -31.73 -9.21 8.47
N LEU A 174 -32.14 -10.44 8.21
CA LEU A 174 -32.51 -11.40 9.26
C LEU A 174 -31.30 -11.72 10.15
N ARG A 175 -30.11 -11.87 9.58
CA ARG A 175 -28.87 -12.03 10.37
C ARG A 175 -28.58 -10.79 11.23
N SER A 176 -28.73 -9.61 10.69
CA SER A 176 -28.54 -8.35 11.44
C SER A 176 -29.50 -8.20 12.62
N MET A 177 -30.66 -8.87 12.55
CA MET A 177 -31.66 -8.95 13.62
C MET A 177 -31.43 -10.13 14.59
N GLY A 178 -30.40 -10.95 14.37
CA GLY A 178 -30.15 -12.17 15.15
C GLY A 178 -31.11 -13.33 14.86
N ARG A 179 -31.85 -13.27 13.73
CA ARG A 179 -32.83 -14.28 13.28
C ARG A 179 -32.17 -15.26 12.28
N GLU A 180 -31.07 -15.87 12.70
CA GLU A 180 -30.19 -16.65 11.82
C GLU A 180 -30.87 -17.88 11.21
N GLU A 181 -31.76 -18.57 11.95
CA GLU A 181 -32.49 -19.73 11.46
C GLU A 181 -33.46 -19.35 10.33
N GLU A 182 -34.14 -18.22 10.48
CA GLU A 182 -35.06 -17.72 9.44
C GLU A 182 -34.29 -17.23 8.20
N ALA A 183 -33.10 -16.65 8.41
CA ALA A 183 -32.23 -16.27 7.31
C ALA A 183 -31.82 -17.48 6.47
N ALA A 184 -31.39 -18.55 7.13
CA ALA A 184 -31.01 -19.78 6.45
C ALA A 184 -32.22 -20.44 5.74
N GLN A 185 -33.39 -20.44 6.37
CA GLN A 185 -34.61 -20.98 5.79
C GLN A 185 -34.98 -20.24 4.47
N ALA A 186 -34.86 -18.93 4.43
CA ALA A 186 -35.12 -18.17 3.22
C ALA A 186 -34.19 -18.56 2.06
N LEU A 187 -32.90 -18.79 2.35
CA LEU A 187 -31.96 -19.30 1.34
C LEU A 187 -32.27 -20.75 0.93
N GLU A 188 -32.69 -21.62 1.85
CA GLU A 188 -33.08 -23.01 1.54
C GLU A 188 -34.29 -23.04 0.62
N GLU A 189 -35.32 -22.25 0.91
CA GLU A 189 -36.52 -22.16 0.10
C GLU A 189 -36.21 -21.66 -1.33
N PHE A 190 -35.39 -20.60 -1.41
CA PHE A 190 -34.95 -20.06 -2.69
C PHE A 190 -34.13 -21.07 -3.50
N THR A 191 -33.10 -21.66 -2.90
CA THR A 191 -32.19 -22.60 -3.59
C THR A 191 -32.86 -23.91 -3.99
N ALA A 192 -33.98 -24.27 -3.38
CA ALA A 192 -34.79 -25.42 -3.80
C ALA A 192 -35.51 -25.16 -5.13
N ILE A 193 -35.79 -23.91 -5.47
CA ILE A 193 -36.49 -23.49 -6.68
C ILE A 193 -35.50 -23.02 -7.75
N GLU A 194 -34.59 -22.13 -7.34
CA GLU A 194 -33.62 -21.49 -8.23
C GLU A 194 -32.22 -21.52 -7.57
N PRO A 195 -31.47 -22.64 -7.72
CA PRO A 195 -30.17 -22.77 -7.10
C PRO A 195 -29.14 -21.84 -7.78
N SER A 196 -28.42 -21.04 -6.97
CA SER A 196 -27.30 -20.23 -7.40
C SER A 196 -26.04 -20.54 -6.60
N ALA A 197 -24.86 -20.34 -7.20
CA ALA A 197 -23.59 -20.57 -6.53
C ALA A 197 -23.43 -19.68 -5.29
N SER A 198 -23.88 -18.45 -5.36
CA SER A 198 -23.85 -17.49 -4.28
C SER A 198 -24.73 -17.91 -3.09
N ALA A 199 -26.01 -18.18 -3.34
CA ALA A 199 -26.94 -18.55 -2.28
C ALA A 199 -26.55 -19.87 -1.59
N LEU A 200 -26.10 -20.86 -2.36
CA LEU A 200 -25.58 -22.12 -1.81
C LEU A 200 -24.31 -21.93 -0.97
N SER A 201 -23.42 -21.04 -1.40
CA SER A 201 -22.23 -20.69 -0.61
C SER A 201 -22.60 -20.00 0.70
N MET A 202 -23.56 -19.09 0.70
CA MET A 202 -24.08 -18.42 1.90
C MET A 202 -24.71 -19.42 2.89
N LEU A 203 -25.43 -20.43 2.39
CA LEU A 203 -25.91 -21.55 3.21
C LEU A 203 -24.75 -22.36 3.78
N GLY A 204 -23.70 -22.59 3.01
CA GLY A 204 -22.47 -23.21 3.46
C GLY A 204 -21.84 -22.45 4.62
N ASP A 205 -21.76 -21.13 4.52
CA ASP A 205 -21.23 -20.25 5.56
C ASP A 205 -22.07 -20.34 6.86
N TYR A 206 -23.40 -20.30 6.72
CA TYR A 206 -24.30 -20.47 7.85
C TYR A 206 -24.09 -21.80 8.58
N TYR A 207 -24.02 -22.92 7.83
CA TYR A 207 -23.79 -24.22 8.43
C TYR A 207 -22.40 -24.37 9.06
N LEU A 208 -21.39 -23.74 8.49
CA LEU A 208 -20.03 -23.71 9.02
C LEU A 208 -19.95 -22.95 10.35
N ASP A 209 -20.64 -21.80 10.42
CA ASP A 209 -20.77 -21.00 11.65
C ASP A 209 -21.54 -21.76 12.74
N ALA A 210 -22.55 -22.52 12.34
CA ALA A 210 -23.34 -23.39 13.23
C ALA A 210 -22.61 -24.69 13.64
N GLY A 211 -21.38 -24.92 13.18
CA GLY A 211 -20.61 -26.14 13.44
C GLY A 211 -21.15 -27.40 12.77
N LYS A 212 -21.96 -27.26 11.73
CA LYS A 212 -22.54 -28.35 10.94
C LYS A 212 -21.69 -28.64 9.70
N ASP A 213 -20.42 -28.99 9.92
CA ASP A 213 -19.39 -29.09 8.88
C ASP A 213 -19.79 -29.95 7.68
N SER A 214 -20.50 -31.07 7.89
CA SER A 214 -20.96 -31.95 6.79
C SER A 214 -21.97 -31.27 5.88
N LEU A 215 -22.92 -30.49 6.43
CA LEU A 215 -23.90 -29.72 5.66
C LEU A 215 -23.22 -28.54 4.94
N ALA A 216 -22.32 -27.87 5.63
CA ALA A 216 -21.51 -26.81 5.03
C ALA A 216 -20.77 -27.30 3.78
N LEU A 217 -20.07 -28.44 3.91
CA LEU A 217 -19.34 -29.07 2.82
C LEU A 217 -20.25 -29.43 1.64
N GLU A 218 -21.44 -29.99 1.94
CA GLU A 218 -22.44 -30.32 0.92
C GLU A 218 -22.86 -29.07 0.13
N ARG A 219 -23.18 -27.98 0.80
CA ARG A 219 -23.61 -26.73 0.15
C ARG A 219 -22.48 -26.08 -0.67
N TYR A 220 -21.25 -26.06 -0.16
CA TYR A 220 -20.12 -25.58 -0.96
C TYR A 220 -19.85 -26.45 -2.19
N CYS A 221 -19.98 -27.78 -2.07
CA CYS A 221 -19.85 -28.66 -3.24
C CYS A 221 -20.97 -28.42 -4.27
N GLN A 222 -22.20 -28.18 -3.83
CA GLN A 222 -23.31 -27.84 -4.72
C GLN A 222 -23.06 -26.48 -5.42
N SER A 223 -22.55 -25.49 -4.69
CA SER A 223 -22.15 -24.20 -5.25
C SER A 223 -21.09 -24.37 -6.35
N LEU A 224 -20.05 -25.17 -6.08
CA LEU A 224 -18.96 -25.45 -7.02
C LEU A 224 -19.36 -26.35 -8.21
N LEU A 225 -20.49 -27.08 -8.12
CA LEU A 225 -21.07 -27.75 -9.28
C LEU A 225 -21.72 -26.77 -10.27
N LEU A 226 -22.23 -25.64 -9.78
CA LEU A 226 -22.81 -24.58 -10.60
C LEU A 226 -21.73 -23.64 -11.16
N ASP A 227 -20.79 -23.26 -10.32
CA ASP A 227 -19.64 -22.44 -10.68
C ASP A 227 -18.37 -22.99 -10.03
N PRO A 228 -17.57 -23.77 -10.78
CA PRO A 228 -16.35 -24.40 -10.25
C PRO A 228 -15.28 -23.42 -9.76
N GLU A 229 -15.35 -22.15 -10.17
CA GLU A 229 -14.39 -21.11 -9.80
C GLU A 229 -14.98 -20.10 -8.78
N TYR A 230 -16.14 -20.41 -8.17
CA TYR A 230 -16.77 -19.53 -7.19
C TYR A 230 -15.91 -19.40 -5.92
N ILE A 231 -15.20 -18.30 -5.82
CA ILE A 231 -14.19 -18.04 -4.79
C ILE A 231 -14.70 -18.24 -3.36
N PRO A 232 -15.88 -17.70 -2.96
CA PRO A 232 -16.38 -17.92 -1.61
C PRO A 232 -16.56 -19.39 -1.25
N ALA A 233 -17.10 -20.20 -2.16
CA ALA A 233 -17.29 -21.62 -1.92
C ALA A 233 -15.96 -22.41 -1.86
N LEU A 234 -14.96 -22.06 -2.68
CA LEU A 234 -13.62 -22.65 -2.58
C LEU A 234 -12.99 -22.36 -1.21
N LEU A 235 -13.08 -21.12 -0.76
CA LEU A 235 -12.53 -20.73 0.55
C LEU A 235 -13.29 -21.37 1.71
N GLY A 236 -14.63 -21.37 1.67
CA GLY A 236 -15.46 -22.01 2.68
C GLY A 236 -15.22 -23.52 2.75
N LYS A 237 -15.19 -24.22 1.62
CA LYS A 237 -14.83 -25.64 1.53
C LYS A 237 -13.45 -25.93 2.13
N SER A 238 -12.46 -25.08 1.81
CA SER A 238 -11.11 -25.23 2.36
C SER A 238 -11.10 -25.05 3.88
N GLU A 239 -11.91 -24.12 4.40
CA GLU A 239 -12.02 -23.88 5.84
C GLU A 239 -12.65 -25.07 6.60
N VAL A 240 -13.67 -25.73 6.01
CA VAL A 240 -14.21 -26.99 6.55
C VAL A 240 -13.10 -28.03 6.67
N TYR A 241 -12.33 -28.25 5.61
CA TYR A 241 -11.23 -29.23 5.64
C TYR A 241 -10.14 -28.85 6.62
N ARG A 242 -9.82 -27.57 6.75
CA ARG A 242 -8.84 -27.06 7.72
C ARG A 242 -9.28 -27.33 9.17
N LYS A 243 -10.54 -27.03 9.52
CA LYS A 243 -11.12 -27.31 10.84
C LYS A 243 -11.15 -28.82 11.13
N GLY A 244 -11.47 -29.62 10.13
CA GLY A 244 -11.50 -31.09 10.24
C GLY A 244 -10.13 -31.77 10.23
N ASN A 245 -9.01 -31.02 10.16
CA ASN A 245 -7.64 -31.54 9.99
C ASN A 245 -7.46 -32.43 8.76
N GLN A 246 -8.27 -32.24 7.72
CA GLN A 246 -8.22 -32.96 6.45
C GLN A 246 -7.22 -32.24 5.51
N THR A 247 -5.95 -32.47 5.79
CA THR A 247 -4.85 -31.69 5.16
C THR A 247 -4.76 -31.91 3.67
N ASP A 248 -5.01 -33.12 3.18
CA ASP A 248 -4.92 -33.44 1.75
C ASP A 248 -6.01 -32.74 0.95
N GLU A 249 -7.24 -32.80 1.43
CA GLU A 249 -8.40 -32.15 0.82
C GLU A 249 -8.30 -30.63 0.86
N TYR A 250 -7.76 -30.09 1.98
CA TYR A 250 -7.47 -28.67 2.09
C TYR A 250 -6.53 -28.18 0.99
N PHE A 251 -5.37 -28.86 0.84
CA PHE A 251 -4.39 -28.47 -0.19
C PHE A 251 -4.87 -28.72 -1.61
N ALA A 252 -5.71 -29.75 -1.84
CA ALA A 252 -6.35 -29.98 -3.12
C ALA A 252 -7.28 -28.81 -3.49
N THR A 253 -8.17 -28.42 -2.57
CA THR A 253 -9.11 -27.29 -2.77
C THR A 253 -8.35 -25.96 -2.95
N MET A 254 -7.30 -25.72 -2.16
CA MET A 254 -6.46 -24.54 -2.34
C MET A 254 -5.66 -24.58 -3.65
N GLY A 255 -5.38 -25.77 -4.17
CA GLY A 255 -4.81 -25.96 -5.51
C GLY A 255 -5.75 -25.48 -6.62
N GLU A 256 -7.04 -25.79 -6.52
CA GLU A 256 -8.10 -25.26 -7.42
C GLU A 256 -8.11 -23.74 -7.38
N PHE A 257 -8.17 -23.14 -6.18
CA PHE A 257 -8.11 -21.70 -5.99
C PHE A 257 -6.85 -21.04 -6.59
N MET A 258 -5.68 -21.65 -6.40
CA MET A 258 -4.40 -21.09 -6.88
C MET A 258 -4.22 -21.25 -8.40
N SER A 259 -4.77 -22.30 -9.01
CA SER A 259 -4.64 -22.56 -10.44
C SER A 259 -5.65 -21.78 -11.31
N SER A 260 -6.74 -21.28 -10.74
CA SER A 260 -7.76 -20.54 -11.47
C SER A 260 -7.24 -19.18 -11.95
N GLU A 261 -7.42 -18.86 -13.23
CA GLU A 261 -7.10 -17.55 -13.82
C GLU A 261 -8.11 -16.45 -13.43
N VAL A 262 -9.32 -16.85 -12.96
CA VAL A 262 -10.37 -15.92 -12.53
C VAL A 262 -10.08 -15.35 -11.14
N VAL A 263 -9.41 -16.12 -10.28
CA VAL A 263 -9.04 -15.66 -8.94
C VAL A 263 -8.03 -14.52 -9.04
N PRO A 264 -8.34 -13.33 -8.46
CA PRO A 264 -7.46 -12.17 -8.52
C PRO A 264 -6.07 -12.47 -7.91
N VAL A 265 -5.05 -11.93 -8.55
CA VAL A 265 -3.64 -12.05 -8.08
C VAL A 265 -3.47 -11.57 -6.64
N ASP A 266 -4.16 -10.48 -6.28
CA ASP A 266 -4.08 -9.92 -4.92
C ASP A 266 -4.58 -10.93 -3.87
N SER A 267 -5.64 -11.67 -4.16
CA SER A 267 -6.17 -12.71 -3.27
C SER A 267 -5.17 -13.85 -3.07
N LYS A 268 -4.52 -14.31 -4.15
CA LYS A 268 -3.47 -15.34 -4.10
C LYS A 268 -2.24 -14.86 -3.34
N SER A 269 -1.78 -13.65 -3.63
CA SER A 269 -0.63 -13.02 -2.97
C SER A 269 -0.89 -12.80 -1.48
N MET A 270 -2.10 -12.38 -1.12
CA MET A 270 -2.52 -12.21 0.27
C MET A 270 -2.54 -13.54 1.01
N TYR A 271 -3.07 -14.60 0.40
CA TYR A 271 -3.06 -15.94 0.99
C TYR A 271 -1.63 -16.42 1.30
N ILE A 272 -0.72 -16.34 0.31
CA ILE A 272 0.69 -16.74 0.49
C ILE A 272 1.34 -15.93 1.62
N THR A 273 1.11 -14.63 1.65
CA THR A 273 1.68 -13.72 2.66
C THR A 273 1.13 -14.01 4.06
N ASN A 274 -0.17 -14.28 4.18
CA ASN A 274 -0.81 -14.59 5.46
C ASN A 274 -0.37 -15.96 5.99
N ALA A 275 -0.20 -16.93 5.11
CA ALA A 275 0.34 -18.24 5.50
C ALA A 275 1.75 -18.13 6.10
N LEU A 276 2.62 -17.27 5.54
CA LEU A 276 3.94 -16.99 6.10
C LEU A 276 3.91 -16.35 7.49
N LYS A 277 2.92 -15.50 7.76
CA LYS A 277 2.80 -14.78 9.05
C LYS A 277 2.16 -15.64 10.15
N ALA A 278 1.20 -16.49 9.77
CA ALA A 278 0.37 -17.21 10.72
C ALA A 278 0.96 -18.56 11.15
N LEU A 279 1.79 -19.18 10.35
CA LEU A 279 2.30 -20.53 10.61
C LEU A 279 3.59 -20.50 11.44
N ASP A 280 3.65 -21.35 12.47
CA ASP A 280 4.90 -21.64 13.18
C ASP A 280 5.93 -22.14 12.15
N PRO A 281 7.18 -21.63 12.16
CA PRO A 281 8.21 -22.03 11.20
C PRO A 281 8.45 -23.54 11.12
N ARG A 282 8.28 -24.28 12.23
CA ARG A 282 8.42 -25.73 12.26
C ARG A 282 7.28 -26.44 11.53
N TYR A 283 6.06 -25.93 11.69
CA TYR A 283 4.89 -26.48 11.02
C TYR A 283 4.90 -26.13 9.52
N LEU A 284 5.30 -24.91 9.20
CA LEU A 284 5.52 -24.48 7.81
C LEU A 284 6.56 -25.37 7.11
N GLY A 285 7.66 -25.76 7.80
CA GLY A 285 8.66 -26.65 7.26
C GLY A 285 8.11 -28.03 6.85
N GLN A 286 7.19 -28.58 7.60
CA GLN A 286 6.54 -29.87 7.28
C GLN A 286 5.61 -29.79 6.06
N LEU A 287 4.89 -28.68 5.92
CA LEU A 287 3.95 -28.45 4.82
C LEU A 287 4.57 -27.76 3.60
N GLN A 288 5.85 -27.42 3.67
CA GLN A 288 6.56 -26.65 2.65
C GLN A 288 6.42 -27.19 1.22
N PRO A 289 6.51 -28.53 0.97
CA PRO A 289 6.33 -29.04 -0.40
C PRO A 289 4.92 -28.77 -0.95
N ARG A 290 3.90 -28.77 -0.09
CA ARG A 290 2.51 -28.48 -0.45
C ARG A 290 2.32 -26.99 -0.76
N PHE A 291 2.87 -26.13 0.09
CA PHE A 291 2.87 -24.68 -0.18
C PHE A 291 3.66 -24.34 -1.44
N ASP A 292 4.78 -25.00 -1.69
CA ASP A 292 5.52 -24.85 -2.95
C ASP A 292 4.63 -25.16 -4.17
N THR A 293 3.82 -26.20 -4.07
CA THR A 293 2.87 -26.56 -5.14
C THR A 293 1.85 -25.44 -5.35
N LEU A 294 1.26 -24.90 -4.27
CA LEU A 294 0.31 -23.79 -4.36
C LEU A 294 0.92 -22.54 -4.98
N VAL A 295 2.13 -22.16 -4.56
CA VAL A 295 2.84 -21.00 -5.12
C VAL A 295 3.15 -21.21 -6.61
N ASN A 296 3.58 -22.42 -7.00
CA ASN A 296 3.85 -22.72 -8.41
C ASN A 296 2.58 -22.72 -9.27
N LEU A 297 1.45 -23.22 -8.77
CA LEU A 297 0.16 -23.16 -9.45
C LEU A 297 -0.29 -21.70 -9.64
N ALA A 298 -0.17 -20.88 -8.61
CA ALA A 298 -0.50 -19.47 -8.71
C ALA A 298 0.34 -18.74 -9.77
N VAL A 299 1.67 -18.97 -9.75
CA VAL A 299 2.58 -18.38 -10.74
C VAL A 299 2.32 -18.94 -12.15
N ALA A 300 1.94 -20.21 -12.30
CA ALA A 300 1.59 -20.77 -13.59
C ALA A 300 0.34 -20.11 -14.19
N ALA A 301 -0.68 -19.83 -13.37
CA ALA A 301 -1.90 -19.14 -13.78
C ALA A 301 -1.66 -17.66 -14.17
N HIS A 302 -0.69 -17.00 -13.53
CA HIS A 302 -0.41 -15.57 -13.75
C HIS A 302 1.09 -15.31 -13.92
N SER A 303 1.71 -15.99 -14.89
CA SER A 303 3.17 -16.05 -15.06
C SER A 303 3.86 -14.73 -15.40
N SER A 304 3.11 -13.70 -15.80
CA SER A 304 3.62 -12.36 -16.13
C SER A 304 3.29 -11.31 -15.07
N ASP A 305 2.64 -11.71 -13.97
CA ASP A 305 2.28 -10.73 -12.94
C ASP A 305 3.45 -10.45 -11.98
N THR A 306 3.84 -9.16 -11.90
CA THR A 306 4.99 -8.74 -11.08
C THR A 306 4.78 -8.91 -9.58
N THR A 307 3.54 -8.69 -9.10
CA THR A 307 3.20 -8.79 -7.68
C THR A 307 3.29 -10.23 -7.22
N LEU A 308 2.74 -11.15 -8.01
CA LEU A 308 2.77 -12.57 -7.69
C LEU A 308 4.18 -13.15 -7.76
N LEU A 309 4.95 -12.81 -8.79
CA LEU A 309 6.36 -13.22 -8.89
C LEU A 309 7.19 -12.70 -7.72
N GLN A 310 6.95 -11.46 -7.29
CA GLN A 310 7.58 -10.88 -6.11
C GLN A 310 7.18 -11.63 -4.83
N THR A 311 5.88 -11.91 -4.65
CA THR A 311 5.35 -12.65 -3.50
C THR A 311 5.93 -14.07 -3.43
N ALA A 312 6.00 -14.78 -4.57
CA ALA A 312 6.61 -16.10 -4.67
C ALA A 312 8.12 -16.07 -4.33
N GLY A 313 8.81 -15.04 -4.79
CA GLY A 313 10.21 -14.81 -4.47
C GLY A 313 10.43 -14.56 -2.98
N LEU A 314 9.63 -13.67 -2.37
CA LEU A 314 9.68 -13.38 -0.93
C LEU A 314 9.32 -14.62 -0.08
N TYR A 315 8.34 -15.43 -0.51
CA TYR A 315 8.02 -16.69 0.14
C TYR A 315 9.25 -17.62 0.16
N CYS A 316 9.92 -17.80 -0.96
CA CYS A 316 11.12 -18.63 -1.01
C CYS A 316 12.26 -18.07 -0.17
N TYR A 317 12.46 -16.75 -0.17
CA TYR A 317 13.48 -16.09 0.63
C TYR A 317 13.20 -16.24 2.15
N SER A 318 11.98 -15.97 2.60
CA SER A 318 11.59 -16.10 4.01
C SER A 318 11.66 -17.52 4.55
N THR A 319 11.60 -18.50 3.66
CA THR A 319 11.77 -19.93 3.99
C THR A 319 13.20 -20.44 3.78
N ASN A 320 14.18 -19.51 3.75
CA ASN A 320 15.63 -19.79 3.63
C ASN A 320 16.02 -20.57 2.37
N ARG A 321 15.46 -20.19 1.22
CA ARG A 321 15.73 -20.80 -0.11
C ARG A 321 16.07 -19.73 -1.15
N PRO A 322 17.21 -19.04 -0.99
CA PRO A 322 17.58 -17.90 -1.82
C PRO A 322 17.72 -18.23 -3.31
N GLU A 323 18.12 -19.47 -3.67
CA GLU A 323 18.23 -19.88 -5.08
C GLU A 323 16.87 -19.99 -5.76
N LYS A 324 15.82 -20.48 -5.04
CA LYS A 324 14.45 -20.49 -5.57
C LYS A 324 13.88 -19.07 -5.64
N ALA A 325 14.15 -18.25 -4.63
CA ALA A 325 13.78 -16.84 -4.65
C ALA A 325 14.37 -16.13 -5.88
N ALA A 326 15.65 -16.31 -6.13
CA ALA A 326 16.35 -15.72 -7.27
C ALA A 326 15.72 -16.09 -8.63
N ARG A 327 15.12 -17.30 -8.78
CA ARG A 327 14.41 -17.68 -10.01
C ARG A 327 13.19 -16.80 -10.27
N PHE A 328 12.36 -16.57 -9.26
CA PHE A 328 11.16 -15.73 -9.41
C PHE A 328 11.51 -14.27 -9.64
N PHE A 329 12.51 -13.73 -8.93
CA PHE A 329 12.98 -12.37 -9.16
C PHE A 329 13.64 -12.21 -10.52
N LYS A 330 14.36 -13.24 -11.00
CA LYS A 330 14.90 -13.28 -12.37
C LYS A 330 13.77 -13.22 -13.40
N MET A 331 12.74 -14.07 -13.25
CA MET A 331 11.58 -14.06 -14.16
C MET A 331 10.96 -12.66 -14.21
N ASN A 332 10.81 -12.03 -13.06
CA ASN A 332 10.23 -10.70 -12.97
C ASN A 332 11.11 -9.63 -13.67
N ALA A 333 12.42 -9.66 -13.44
CA ALA A 333 13.36 -8.74 -14.09
C ALA A 333 13.48 -8.97 -15.61
N ASP A 334 13.38 -10.22 -16.05
CA ASP A 334 13.43 -10.54 -17.48
C ASP A 334 12.15 -10.16 -18.24
N LEU A 335 10.98 -10.19 -17.58
CA LEU A 335 9.70 -9.73 -18.15
C LEU A 335 9.66 -8.21 -18.31
N TYR A 336 10.30 -7.49 -17.42
CA TYR A 336 10.31 -6.03 -17.40
C TYR A 336 11.74 -5.47 -17.36
N PRO A 337 12.51 -5.68 -18.44
CA PRO A 337 13.95 -5.40 -18.48
C PRO A 337 14.28 -3.92 -18.28
N ASP A 338 13.35 -3.02 -18.57
CA ASP A 338 13.53 -1.58 -18.42
C ASP A 338 13.18 -1.06 -17.00
N SER A 339 12.91 -1.97 -16.06
CA SER A 339 12.64 -1.64 -14.67
C SER A 339 13.89 -1.72 -13.79
N PRO A 340 14.53 -0.61 -13.40
CA PRO A 340 15.70 -0.62 -12.53
C PRO A 340 15.39 -1.23 -11.15
N ARG A 341 14.14 -1.10 -10.69
CA ARG A 341 13.71 -1.66 -9.41
C ARG A 341 13.72 -3.18 -9.41
N LEU A 342 13.12 -3.81 -10.42
CA LEU A 342 13.03 -5.27 -10.49
C LEU A 342 14.40 -5.88 -10.73
N GLU A 343 15.23 -5.23 -11.54
CA GLU A 343 16.62 -5.62 -11.74
C GLU A 343 17.42 -5.60 -10.44
N ALA A 344 17.35 -4.49 -9.67
CA ALA A 344 18.05 -4.36 -8.40
C ALA A 344 17.62 -5.44 -7.38
N MET A 345 16.33 -5.77 -7.30
CA MET A 345 15.83 -6.82 -6.41
C MET A 345 16.41 -8.20 -6.75
N TYR A 346 16.57 -8.51 -8.03
CA TYR A 346 17.21 -9.75 -8.45
C TYR A 346 18.71 -9.76 -8.10
N GLU A 347 19.41 -8.66 -8.35
CA GLU A 347 20.84 -8.52 -8.08
C GLU A 347 21.16 -8.57 -6.57
N GLU A 348 20.32 -7.98 -5.73
CA GLU A 348 20.44 -8.12 -4.28
C GLU A 348 20.41 -9.59 -3.83
N LEU A 349 19.49 -10.37 -4.40
CA LEU A 349 19.41 -11.80 -4.09
C LEU A 349 20.60 -12.59 -4.60
N LEU A 350 21.15 -12.25 -5.75
CA LEU A 350 22.40 -12.85 -6.23
C LEU A 350 23.55 -12.56 -5.25
N GLY A 351 23.62 -11.35 -4.71
CA GLY A 351 24.57 -10.96 -3.68
C GLY A 351 24.37 -11.74 -2.38
N MET A 352 23.15 -11.85 -1.89
CA MET A 352 22.80 -12.58 -0.67
C MET A 352 23.08 -14.09 -0.80
N SER A 353 22.89 -14.66 -1.98
CA SER A 353 23.19 -16.07 -2.24
C SER A 353 24.68 -16.35 -2.50
N GLY A 354 25.53 -15.32 -2.51
CA GLY A 354 26.95 -15.43 -2.80
C GLY A 354 27.29 -15.75 -4.25
N ASN A 355 26.33 -15.59 -5.17
CA ASN A 355 26.56 -15.85 -6.60
C ASN A 355 27.21 -14.64 -7.28
N TRP A 356 28.44 -14.34 -6.86
CA TRP A 356 29.18 -13.14 -7.28
C TRP A 356 29.43 -13.07 -8.78
N THR A 357 29.61 -14.22 -9.42
CA THR A 357 29.86 -14.28 -10.89
C THR A 357 28.61 -13.88 -11.66
N ALA A 358 27.45 -14.41 -11.28
CA ALA A 358 26.20 -14.04 -11.91
C ALA A 358 25.82 -12.58 -11.61
N LEU A 359 26.02 -12.12 -10.37
CA LEU A 359 25.80 -10.73 -9.98
C LEU A 359 26.61 -9.76 -10.83
N ARG A 360 27.92 -10.01 -10.96
CA ARG A 360 28.81 -9.14 -11.73
C ARG A 360 28.37 -9.02 -13.20
N LEU A 361 28.12 -10.17 -13.85
CA LEU A 361 27.68 -10.19 -15.24
C LEU A 361 26.35 -9.48 -15.45
N ARG A 362 25.39 -9.72 -14.55
CA ARG A 362 24.05 -9.13 -14.65
C ARG A 362 24.10 -7.62 -14.42
N ALA A 363 24.83 -7.16 -13.41
CA ALA A 363 25.01 -5.76 -13.09
C ALA A 363 25.68 -4.97 -14.23
N GLU A 364 26.70 -5.54 -14.88
CA GLU A 364 27.30 -4.94 -16.09
C GLU A 364 26.28 -4.78 -17.23
N GLN A 365 25.46 -5.80 -17.45
CA GLN A 365 24.42 -5.76 -18.48
C GLN A 365 23.33 -4.74 -18.14
N ALA A 366 22.90 -4.69 -16.87
CA ALA A 366 21.91 -3.75 -16.36
C ALA A 366 22.40 -2.31 -16.51
N PHE A 367 23.64 -2.02 -16.11
CA PHE A 367 24.23 -0.69 -16.30
C PHE A 367 24.25 -0.27 -17.75
N ARG A 368 24.70 -1.13 -18.67
CA ARG A 368 24.74 -0.82 -20.12
C ARG A 368 23.34 -0.55 -20.70
N ARG A 369 22.31 -1.23 -20.19
CA ARG A 369 20.93 -1.09 -20.66
C ARG A 369 20.22 0.12 -20.06
N LEU A 370 20.36 0.30 -18.74
CA LEU A 370 19.56 1.25 -17.95
C LEU A 370 20.28 2.57 -17.65
N GLY A 371 21.62 2.59 -17.76
CA GLY A 371 22.44 3.76 -17.43
C GLY A 371 22.47 4.12 -15.95
N ASP A 372 21.92 3.28 -15.05
CA ASP A 372 21.83 3.55 -13.63
C ASP A 372 23.12 3.13 -12.91
N SER A 373 23.80 4.10 -12.32
CA SER A 373 25.10 3.89 -11.65
C SER A 373 25.06 2.95 -10.44
N ARG A 374 23.90 2.64 -9.88
CA ARG A 374 23.74 1.64 -8.81
C ARG A 374 24.23 0.26 -9.26
N PHE A 375 24.05 -0.08 -10.51
CA PHE A 375 24.51 -1.36 -11.04
C PHE A 375 26.04 -1.47 -11.11
N LEU A 376 26.75 -0.35 -11.23
CA LEU A 376 28.21 -0.35 -11.07
C LEU A 376 28.64 -0.66 -9.64
N GLU A 377 27.83 -0.30 -8.64
CA GLU A 377 28.10 -0.66 -7.24
C GLU A 377 27.93 -2.17 -7.00
N TYR A 378 26.88 -2.77 -7.56
CA TYR A 378 26.69 -4.23 -7.50
C TYR A 378 27.85 -4.98 -8.20
N ALA A 379 28.28 -4.51 -9.38
CA ALA A 379 29.42 -5.08 -10.08
C ALA A 379 30.72 -4.93 -9.28
N ALA A 380 30.95 -3.76 -8.68
CA ALA A 380 32.12 -3.51 -7.84
C ALA A 380 32.11 -4.39 -6.59
N ASN A 381 30.96 -4.56 -5.92
CA ASN A 381 30.82 -5.45 -4.78
C ASN A 381 31.15 -6.91 -5.17
N ALA A 382 30.59 -7.38 -6.26
CA ALA A 382 30.89 -8.72 -6.76
C ALA A 382 32.38 -8.91 -7.08
N ALA A 383 33.01 -7.93 -7.73
CA ALA A 383 34.46 -7.94 -7.99
C ALA A 383 35.29 -7.96 -6.69
N TYR A 384 34.87 -7.19 -5.67
CA TYR A 384 35.52 -7.19 -4.36
C TYR A 384 35.49 -8.57 -3.69
N GLN A 385 34.33 -9.22 -3.68
CA GLN A 385 34.16 -10.57 -3.12
C GLN A 385 34.99 -11.63 -3.88
N GLN A 386 35.21 -11.40 -5.17
CA GLN A 386 36.11 -12.23 -6.02
C GLN A 386 37.58 -11.84 -5.86
N LYS A 387 37.92 -10.86 -5.02
CA LYS A 387 39.28 -10.31 -4.85
C LYS A 387 39.87 -9.69 -6.12
N ASP A 388 39.02 -9.33 -7.07
CA ASP A 388 39.39 -8.57 -8.26
C ASP A 388 39.37 -7.05 -7.96
N TYR A 389 40.40 -6.62 -7.24
CA TYR A 389 40.51 -5.21 -6.82
C TYR A 389 40.69 -4.25 -8.01
N GLN A 390 41.24 -4.75 -9.14
CA GLN A 390 41.33 -3.91 -10.33
C GLN A 390 39.93 -3.71 -10.95
N GLY A 391 39.09 -4.74 -11.00
CA GLY A 391 37.69 -4.61 -11.42
C GLY A 391 36.90 -3.62 -10.58
N VAL A 392 37.08 -3.64 -9.24
CA VAL A 392 36.46 -2.63 -8.35
C VAL A 392 36.89 -1.21 -8.74
N ILE A 393 38.18 -1.01 -9.03
CA ILE A 393 38.70 0.30 -9.45
C ILE A 393 38.06 0.73 -10.77
N ASP A 394 37.96 -0.18 -11.74
CA ASP A 394 37.44 0.15 -13.08
C ASP A 394 35.96 0.57 -13.02
N TYR A 395 35.11 -0.17 -12.28
CA TYR A 395 33.70 0.24 -12.07
C TYR A 395 33.56 1.54 -11.29
N SER A 396 34.40 1.74 -10.26
CA SER A 396 34.39 2.98 -9.48
C SER A 396 34.84 4.19 -10.31
N ILE A 397 35.77 4.03 -11.24
CA ILE A 397 36.20 5.08 -12.19
C ILE A 397 35.03 5.41 -13.13
N GLU A 398 34.35 4.41 -13.66
CA GLU A 398 33.19 4.61 -14.54
C GLU A 398 32.08 5.37 -13.81
N LYS A 399 31.76 4.99 -12.56
CA LYS A 399 30.80 5.71 -11.71
C LYS A 399 31.20 7.15 -11.50
N VAL A 400 32.44 7.42 -11.09
CA VAL A 400 32.96 8.77 -10.84
C VAL A 400 32.91 9.66 -12.08
N ASN A 401 33.20 9.10 -13.25
CA ASN A 401 33.18 9.83 -14.51
C ASN A 401 31.75 10.16 -14.98
N GLY A 402 30.80 9.32 -14.64
CA GLY A 402 29.37 9.50 -14.97
C GLY A 402 28.59 10.38 -13.99
N SER A 403 29.11 10.64 -12.79
CA SER A 403 28.42 11.46 -11.78
C SER A 403 28.90 12.91 -11.80
N GLU A 404 28.00 13.85 -11.60
CA GLU A 404 28.31 15.25 -11.32
C GLU A 404 28.24 15.56 -9.81
N ASP A 405 27.70 14.67 -9.00
CA ASP A 405 27.57 14.85 -7.55
C ASP A 405 28.95 14.77 -6.87
N PRO A 406 29.35 15.81 -6.12
CA PRO A 406 30.58 15.80 -5.33
C PRO A 406 30.67 14.66 -4.31
N LEU A 407 29.53 14.24 -3.74
CA LEU A 407 29.47 13.15 -2.79
C LEU A 407 29.78 11.80 -3.44
N ASP A 408 29.16 11.52 -4.57
CA ASP A 408 29.44 10.32 -5.36
C ASP A 408 30.89 10.26 -5.81
N LYS A 409 31.42 11.38 -6.30
CA LYS A 409 32.84 11.50 -6.70
C LYS A 409 33.77 11.23 -5.52
N ALA A 410 33.48 11.79 -4.35
CA ALA A 410 34.29 11.56 -3.14
C ALA A 410 34.23 10.11 -2.68
N SER A 411 33.04 9.51 -2.67
CA SER A 411 32.85 8.10 -2.34
C SER A 411 33.62 7.18 -3.30
N GLY A 412 33.43 7.34 -4.59
CA GLY A 412 34.11 6.53 -5.60
C GLY A 412 35.64 6.64 -5.54
N TRP A 413 36.18 7.87 -5.41
CA TRP A 413 37.64 8.06 -5.23
C TRP A 413 38.16 7.46 -3.94
N THR A 414 37.33 7.39 -2.87
CA THR A 414 37.74 6.74 -1.61
C THR A 414 37.85 5.24 -1.81
N VAL A 415 36.87 4.58 -2.43
CA VAL A 415 36.93 3.15 -2.77
C VAL A 415 38.14 2.83 -3.64
N ILE A 416 38.42 3.64 -4.66
CA ILE A 416 39.62 3.52 -5.50
C ILE A 416 40.90 3.60 -4.64
N GLY A 417 40.93 4.51 -3.67
CA GLY A 417 42.03 4.66 -2.72
C GLY A 417 42.25 3.42 -1.88
N ASP A 418 41.19 2.86 -1.32
CA ASP A 418 41.20 1.65 -0.50
C ASP A 418 41.71 0.45 -1.30
N MET A 419 41.23 0.28 -2.56
CA MET A 419 41.68 -0.80 -3.42
C MET A 419 43.15 -0.67 -3.81
N TYR A 420 43.63 0.53 -4.17
CA TYR A 420 45.06 0.73 -4.42
C TYR A 420 45.92 0.48 -3.18
N TYR A 421 45.41 0.84 -1.98
CA TYR A 421 46.11 0.53 -0.75
C TYR A 421 46.20 -0.99 -0.52
N THR A 422 45.12 -1.71 -0.65
CA THR A 422 45.03 -3.17 -0.53
C THR A 422 45.97 -3.88 -1.51
N MET A 423 46.15 -3.31 -2.71
CA MET A 423 47.10 -3.81 -3.72
C MET A 423 48.56 -3.38 -3.44
N GLY A 424 48.86 -2.73 -2.32
CA GLY A 424 50.20 -2.22 -1.98
C GLY A 424 50.64 -0.99 -2.78
N ARG A 425 49.76 -0.38 -3.61
CA ARG A 425 50.08 0.76 -4.48
C ARG A 425 49.85 2.09 -3.76
N ARG A 426 50.60 2.33 -2.65
CA ARG A 426 50.39 3.44 -1.70
C ARG A 426 50.32 4.81 -2.36
N ASN A 427 51.19 5.12 -3.32
CA ASN A 427 51.21 6.43 -3.98
C ASN A 427 49.93 6.70 -4.77
N LYS A 428 49.37 5.66 -5.42
CA LYS A 428 48.10 5.73 -6.13
C LYS A 428 46.92 5.88 -5.15
N ALA A 429 46.96 5.18 -4.03
CA ALA A 429 45.96 5.31 -2.96
C ALA A 429 45.89 6.77 -2.44
N TYR A 430 47.03 7.35 -2.12
CA TYR A 430 47.08 8.75 -1.62
C TYR A 430 46.64 9.76 -2.69
N ALA A 431 46.92 9.50 -3.97
CA ALA A 431 46.40 10.33 -5.06
C ALA A 431 44.89 10.26 -5.18
N ALA A 432 44.32 9.06 -4.97
CA ALA A 432 42.88 8.86 -5.00
C ALA A 432 42.16 9.56 -3.82
N TYR A 433 42.67 9.41 -2.58
CA TYR A 433 42.13 10.13 -1.43
C TYR A 433 42.21 11.66 -1.58
N LYS A 434 43.26 12.17 -2.19
CA LYS A 434 43.37 13.62 -2.49
C LYS A 434 42.27 14.04 -3.48
N LYS A 435 41.96 13.21 -4.47
CA LYS A 435 40.85 13.49 -5.40
C LYS A 435 39.49 13.43 -4.70
N ALA A 436 39.31 12.46 -3.79
CA ALA A 436 38.10 12.36 -2.97
C ALA A 436 37.90 13.66 -2.16
N LEU A 437 38.94 14.12 -1.43
CA LEU A 437 38.89 15.35 -0.63
C LEU A 437 38.90 16.64 -1.47
N LYS A 438 39.26 16.57 -2.75
CA LYS A 438 39.07 17.69 -3.69
C LYS A 438 37.62 17.79 -4.12
N ALA A 439 36.94 16.66 -4.31
CA ALA A 439 35.52 16.62 -4.69
C ALA A 439 34.63 17.02 -3.49
N ASN A 440 34.90 16.47 -2.33
CA ASN A 440 34.23 16.83 -1.08
C ASN A 440 35.26 16.90 0.09
N PRO A 441 35.67 18.10 0.52
CA PRO A 441 36.66 18.30 1.59
C PRO A 441 36.24 17.76 2.96
N ASP A 442 34.92 17.51 3.13
CA ASP A 442 34.33 17.08 4.40
C ASP A 442 33.89 15.61 4.35
N TYR A 443 34.28 14.88 3.31
CA TYR A 443 33.94 13.47 3.19
C TYR A 443 34.67 12.61 4.22
N VAL A 444 33.97 12.27 5.29
CA VAL A 444 34.51 11.66 6.51
C VAL A 444 35.27 10.36 6.24
N PRO A 445 34.77 9.39 5.43
CA PRO A 445 35.52 8.17 5.15
C PRO A 445 36.88 8.42 4.52
N ALA A 446 37.00 9.38 3.57
CA ALA A 446 38.26 9.71 2.96
C ALA A 446 39.22 10.40 3.95
N LEU A 447 38.70 11.29 4.81
CA LEU A 447 39.47 11.93 5.87
C LEU A 447 40.08 10.88 6.79
N ASN A 448 39.27 9.94 7.26
CA ASN A 448 39.69 8.88 8.17
C ASN A 448 40.74 7.95 7.52
N ASN A 449 40.36 7.34 6.37
CA ASN A 449 41.20 6.32 5.72
C ASN A 449 42.56 6.90 5.28
N TYR A 450 42.55 8.11 4.70
CA TYR A 450 43.80 8.77 4.33
C TYR A 450 44.66 9.12 5.55
N ALA A 451 44.06 9.63 6.62
CA ALA A 451 44.78 9.92 7.87
C ALA A 451 45.41 8.66 8.45
N TYR A 452 44.66 7.58 8.57
CA TYR A 452 45.15 6.30 9.10
C TYR A 452 46.30 5.76 8.28
N TYR A 453 46.12 5.59 6.98
CA TYR A 453 47.16 5.02 6.11
C TYR A 453 48.39 5.92 5.99
N LEU A 454 48.22 7.24 6.05
CA LEU A 454 49.32 8.18 6.08
C LEU A 454 50.14 8.01 7.38
N ALA A 455 49.47 7.83 8.51
CA ALA A 455 50.11 7.72 9.81
C ALA A 455 50.89 6.41 9.97
N ILE A 456 50.30 5.26 9.66
CA ILE A 456 50.95 3.95 9.84
C ILE A 456 52.09 3.70 8.86
N ASN A 457 52.17 4.45 7.75
CA ASN A 457 53.24 4.33 6.75
C ASN A 457 54.31 5.42 6.92
N GLY A 458 54.43 6.06 8.08
CA GLY A 458 55.46 7.03 8.38
C GLY A 458 55.33 8.37 7.64
N GLY A 459 54.14 8.73 7.20
CA GLY A 459 53.85 10.00 6.56
C GLY A 459 53.72 11.17 7.54
N CYS A 460 53.23 12.31 7.05
CA CYS A 460 53.07 13.52 7.86
C CYS A 460 52.01 13.37 8.95
N LEU A 461 52.41 13.00 10.17
CA LEU A 461 51.54 12.80 11.32
C LEU A 461 50.72 14.05 11.67
N LYS A 462 51.26 15.27 11.46
CA LYS A 462 50.53 16.51 11.70
C LYS A 462 49.31 16.64 10.77
N LYS A 463 49.51 16.33 9.49
CA LYS A 463 48.42 16.32 8.50
C LYS A 463 47.39 15.22 8.81
N ALA A 464 47.86 14.03 9.18
CA ALA A 464 47.01 12.92 9.59
C ALA A 464 46.14 13.30 10.79
N GLU A 465 46.71 13.92 11.82
CA GLU A 465 45.98 14.39 13.00
C GLU A 465 44.89 15.40 12.64
N THR A 466 45.19 16.38 11.77
CA THR A 466 44.18 17.37 11.32
C THR A 466 43.01 16.71 10.63
N MET A 467 43.24 15.72 9.75
CA MET A 467 42.19 15.00 9.03
C MET A 467 41.37 14.09 9.96
N ALA A 468 42.03 13.36 10.87
CA ALA A 468 41.34 12.49 11.82
C ALA A 468 40.52 13.29 12.86
N ALA A 469 41.06 14.43 13.34
CA ALA A 469 40.31 15.33 14.21
C ALA A 469 39.02 15.83 13.53
N LYS A 470 39.11 16.23 12.25
CA LYS A 470 37.96 16.65 11.46
C LYS A 470 36.97 15.51 11.25
N ALA A 471 37.42 14.28 11.03
CA ALA A 471 36.54 13.12 10.91
C ALA A 471 35.75 12.87 12.21
N VAL A 472 36.38 12.99 13.36
CA VAL A 472 35.73 12.86 14.67
C VAL A 472 34.81 14.05 14.98
N GLU A 473 35.11 15.25 14.51
CA GLU A 473 34.23 16.42 14.65
C GLU A 473 32.90 16.19 13.94
N PHE A 474 32.91 15.64 12.71
CA PHE A 474 31.68 15.32 11.95
C PHE A 474 30.97 14.05 12.42
N SER A 475 31.70 13.10 12.97
CA SER A 475 31.16 11.82 13.43
C SER A 475 31.70 11.44 14.82
N PRO A 476 31.26 12.14 15.86
CA PRO A 476 31.89 12.08 17.16
C PRO A 476 31.66 10.77 17.94
N ASN A 477 30.77 9.94 17.48
CA ASN A 477 30.37 8.67 18.12
C ASN A 477 30.72 7.43 17.29
N GLU A 478 31.56 7.58 16.28
CA GLU A 478 32.01 6.47 15.45
C GLU A 478 33.33 5.88 15.96
N GLY A 479 33.25 4.63 16.47
CA GLY A 479 34.40 3.98 17.13
C GLY A 479 35.67 3.92 16.26
N THR A 480 35.50 3.63 14.96
CA THR A 480 36.61 3.53 14.00
C THR A 480 37.34 4.88 13.81
N TYR A 481 36.60 5.98 13.79
CA TYR A 481 37.20 7.31 13.62
C TYR A 481 37.86 7.79 14.91
N LEU A 482 37.26 7.48 16.06
CA LEU A 482 37.87 7.73 17.36
C LEU A 482 39.18 6.96 17.52
N ASP A 483 39.23 5.68 17.15
CA ASP A 483 40.46 4.87 17.17
C ASP A 483 41.52 5.48 16.27
N THR A 484 41.20 5.79 15.02
CA THR A 484 42.16 6.41 14.10
C THR A 484 42.77 7.69 14.68
N TYR A 485 41.93 8.56 15.22
CA TYR A 485 42.43 9.80 15.81
C TYR A 485 43.29 9.55 17.05
N ALA A 486 42.84 8.69 17.95
CA ALA A 486 43.59 8.34 19.17
C ALA A 486 44.92 7.64 18.84
N TRP A 487 44.95 6.74 17.86
CA TRP A 487 46.16 6.09 17.39
C TRP A 487 47.17 7.09 16.81
N ILE A 488 46.73 8.04 16.00
CA ILE A 488 47.57 9.10 15.46
C ILE A 488 48.13 9.97 16.59
N LEU A 489 47.37 10.29 17.62
CA LEU A 489 47.84 10.99 18.80
C LEU A 489 48.94 10.18 19.55
N HIS A 490 48.74 8.86 19.69
CA HIS A 490 49.75 7.96 20.26
C HIS A 490 51.06 7.98 19.46
N LEU A 491 50.98 7.85 18.13
CA LEU A 491 52.16 7.93 17.25
C LEU A 491 52.88 9.29 17.36
N ARG A 492 52.16 10.35 17.74
CA ARG A 492 52.70 11.68 18.03
C ARG A 492 53.16 11.88 19.49
N LYS A 493 53.15 10.82 20.32
CA LYS A 493 53.49 10.85 21.75
C LYS A 493 52.54 11.73 22.59
N LYS A 494 51.30 11.83 22.20
CA LYS A 494 50.23 12.56 22.89
C LYS A 494 49.28 11.62 23.63
N ASP A 495 49.82 10.65 24.35
CA ASP A 495 49.06 9.51 24.93
C ASP A 495 48.00 9.99 25.94
N VAL A 496 48.27 11.07 26.68
CA VAL A 496 47.29 11.67 27.60
C VAL A 496 46.03 12.15 26.87
N GLN A 497 46.19 12.64 25.63
CA GLN A 497 45.06 13.06 24.80
C GLN A 497 44.38 11.88 24.11
N ALA A 498 45.09 10.79 23.81
CA ALA A 498 44.57 9.60 23.19
C ALA A 498 43.64 8.78 24.12
N LYS A 499 44.01 8.68 25.41
CA LYS A 499 43.28 7.87 26.39
C LYS A 499 41.77 8.17 26.47
N PRO A 500 41.30 9.42 26.64
CA PRO A 500 39.87 9.71 26.71
C PRO A 500 39.14 9.36 25.42
N LEU A 501 39.77 9.42 24.26
CA LEU A 501 39.19 8.98 22.99
C LEU A 501 38.98 7.46 23.00
N TYR A 502 39.97 6.67 23.48
CA TYR A 502 39.79 5.23 23.61
C TYR A 502 38.70 4.85 24.63
N GLN A 503 38.62 5.57 25.75
CA GLN A 503 37.52 5.37 26.69
C GLN A 503 36.17 5.55 26.00
N LYS A 504 36.04 6.58 25.15
CA LYS A 504 34.86 6.81 24.35
C LYS A 504 34.67 5.72 23.28
N THR A 505 35.72 5.28 22.60
CA THR A 505 35.71 4.19 21.62
C THR A 505 35.13 2.90 22.21
N MET A 506 35.48 2.58 23.48
CA MET A 506 34.94 1.40 24.17
C MET A 506 33.42 1.44 24.35
N VAL A 507 32.81 2.62 24.37
CA VAL A 507 31.37 2.77 24.43
C VAL A 507 30.73 2.55 23.03
N TYR A 508 31.43 2.94 21.97
CA TYR A 508 30.96 2.94 20.60
C TYR A 508 31.52 1.78 19.73
N GLY A 509 31.50 0.57 20.26
CA GLY A 509 31.83 -0.66 19.51
C GLY A 509 33.29 -1.08 19.53
N GLY A 510 34.21 -0.33 20.13
CA GLY A 510 35.63 -0.68 20.18
C GLY A 510 35.96 -1.99 20.89
N LYS A 511 35.08 -2.46 21.77
CA LYS A 511 35.26 -3.73 22.52
C LYS A 511 35.21 -4.99 21.62
N ASP A 512 34.70 -4.88 20.42
CA ASP A 512 34.57 -6.00 19.52
C ASP A 512 35.68 -6.12 18.47
N SER A 513 36.63 -5.17 18.48
CA SER A 513 37.74 -5.12 17.54
C SER A 513 39.09 -5.41 18.26
N ALA A 514 39.76 -6.50 17.85
CA ALA A 514 41.07 -6.84 18.34
C ALA A 514 42.10 -5.72 18.09
N VAL A 515 42.02 -5.03 16.96
CA VAL A 515 42.89 -3.92 16.58
C VAL A 515 42.72 -2.73 17.55
N ILE A 516 41.46 -2.35 17.83
CA ILE A 516 41.18 -1.20 18.70
C ILE A 516 41.59 -1.48 20.16
N LEU A 517 41.32 -2.70 20.63
CA LEU A 517 41.73 -3.15 21.97
C LEU A 517 43.26 -3.14 22.11
N ASP A 518 43.99 -3.59 21.10
CA ASP A 518 45.43 -3.56 21.05
C ASP A 518 45.99 -2.13 21.03
N HIS A 519 45.47 -1.26 20.20
CA HIS A 519 45.84 0.15 20.15
C HIS A 519 45.62 0.83 21.49
N TYR A 520 44.52 0.56 22.19
CA TYR A 520 44.25 1.14 23.50
C TYR A 520 45.23 0.61 24.54
N ALA A 521 45.53 -0.68 24.51
CA ALA A 521 46.54 -1.26 25.43
C ALA A 521 47.93 -0.65 25.23
N GLU A 522 48.36 -0.35 23.99
CA GLU A 522 49.62 0.35 23.70
C GLU A 522 49.65 1.75 24.29
N VAL A 523 48.52 2.49 24.22
CA VAL A 523 48.41 3.82 24.84
C VAL A 523 48.53 3.73 26.38
N LEU A 524 47.83 2.78 26.99
CA LEU A 524 47.88 2.55 28.43
C LEU A 524 49.28 2.15 28.88
N PHE A 525 49.94 1.28 28.12
CA PHE A 525 51.34 0.94 28.37
C PHE A 525 52.27 2.17 28.31
N ALA A 526 52.12 3.03 27.31
CA ALA A 526 52.89 4.26 27.18
C ALA A 526 52.67 5.25 28.36
N LEU A 527 51.48 5.20 28.97
CA LEU A 527 51.13 5.98 30.15
C LEU A 527 51.59 5.33 31.47
N GLY A 528 52.16 4.11 31.46
CA GLY A 528 52.59 3.38 32.64
C GLY A 528 51.45 2.63 33.36
N GLU A 529 50.26 2.56 32.76
CA GLU A 529 49.06 1.87 33.30
C GLU A 529 49.08 0.38 32.93
N TYR A 530 50.12 -0.33 33.40
CA TYR A 530 50.49 -1.66 32.95
C TYR A 530 49.40 -2.74 33.20
N ASP A 531 48.77 -2.67 34.37
CA ASP A 531 47.72 -3.67 34.69
C ASP A 531 46.51 -3.54 33.76
N LEU A 532 46.13 -2.33 33.47
CA LEU A 532 45.02 -2.08 32.56
C LEU A 532 45.41 -2.42 31.11
N ALA A 533 46.65 -2.16 30.69
CA ALA A 533 47.16 -2.56 29.39
C ALA A 533 47.08 -4.10 29.20
N ARG A 534 47.45 -4.88 30.24
CA ARG A 534 47.35 -6.35 30.22
C ARG A 534 45.89 -6.80 29.99
N VAL A 535 44.95 -6.17 30.69
CA VAL A 535 43.51 -6.50 30.53
C VAL A 535 43.06 -6.31 29.08
N TYR A 536 43.38 -5.19 28.45
CA TYR A 536 43.00 -4.92 27.07
C TYR A 536 43.74 -5.79 26.07
N TRP A 537 45.01 -6.12 26.27
CA TRP A 537 45.72 -7.09 25.44
C TRP A 537 45.11 -8.51 25.54
N GLN A 538 44.68 -8.93 26.74
CA GLN A 538 43.98 -10.20 26.90
C GLN A 538 42.70 -10.22 26.11
N GLN A 539 41.90 -9.16 26.19
CA GLN A 539 40.68 -9.03 25.38
C GLN A 539 40.99 -8.99 23.88
N ALA A 540 42.05 -8.31 23.48
CA ALA A 540 42.49 -8.29 22.09
C ALA A 540 42.82 -9.72 21.57
N ARG A 541 43.52 -10.54 22.39
CA ARG A 541 43.81 -11.95 22.08
C ARG A 541 42.52 -12.76 21.85
N GLU A 542 41.55 -12.61 22.74
CA GLU A 542 40.26 -13.32 22.67
C GLU A 542 39.51 -12.97 21.38
N LYS A 543 39.60 -11.74 20.91
CA LYS A 543 38.96 -11.26 19.68
C LYS A 543 39.82 -11.50 18.42
N ASN A 544 41.07 -11.85 18.52
CA ASN A 544 42.01 -11.98 17.39
C ASN A 544 41.93 -13.36 16.66
N SER A 545 40.80 -14.06 16.76
CA SER A 545 40.62 -15.38 16.12
C SER A 545 40.84 -15.37 14.59
N GLY A 546 40.64 -14.23 13.94
CA GLY A 546 40.88 -14.01 12.51
C GLY A 546 42.28 -13.50 12.13
N GLY A 547 43.21 -13.38 13.09
CA GLY A 547 44.58 -12.91 12.82
C GLY A 547 44.65 -11.43 12.37
N GLN A 548 43.69 -10.61 12.77
CA GLN A 548 43.63 -9.17 12.41
C GLN A 548 44.85 -8.39 12.90
N VAL A 549 45.43 -8.82 14.02
CA VAL A 549 46.66 -8.30 14.58
C VAL A 549 47.74 -9.41 14.53
N PRO A 550 48.55 -9.49 13.47
CA PRO A 550 49.43 -10.64 13.21
C PRO A 550 50.47 -10.91 14.30
N ASP A 551 51.10 -9.86 14.82
CA ASP A 551 52.23 -9.98 15.74
C ASP A 551 51.82 -9.69 17.19
N LEU A 552 50.55 -9.86 17.54
CA LEU A 552 49.99 -9.46 18.84
C LEU A 552 50.75 -10.12 20.01
N ASP A 553 50.90 -11.43 19.99
CA ASP A 553 51.51 -12.20 21.07
C ASP A 553 53.01 -11.87 21.25
N GLU A 554 53.72 -11.69 20.13
CA GLU A 554 55.13 -11.31 20.16
C GLU A 554 55.33 -9.91 20.75
N ARG A 555 54.47 -8.96 20.39
CA ARG A 555 54.50 -7.59 20.93
C ARG A 555 54.16 -7.57 22.39
N ILE A 556 53.12 -8.28 22.83
CA ILE A 556 52.78 -8.40 24.25
C ILE A 556 53.94 -8.97 25.04
N ALA A 557 54.57 -10.07 24.60
CA ALA A 557 55.72 -10.67 25.26
C ALA A 557 56.90 -9.69 25.40
N LYS A 558 57.17 -8.88 24.37
CA LYS A 558 58.20 -7.81 24.44
C LYS A 558 57.82 -6.74 25.49
N ARG A 559 56.56 -6.32 25.57
CA ARG A 559 56.08 -5.34 26.55
C ARG A 559 56.14 -5.89 27.98
N GLU A 560 55.77 -7.16 28.18
CA GLU A 560 55.83 -7.83 29.49
C GLU A 560 57.27 -7.92 30.02
N LYS A 561 58.26 -8.17 29.16
CA LYS A 561 59.67 -8.13 29.55
C LYS A 561 60.10 -6.74 30.03
N VAL A 562 59.61 -5.68 29.42
CA VAL A 562 59.88 -4.31 29.84
C VAL A 562 59.22 -4.01 31.18
N MET A 563 58.00 -4.49 31.41
CA MET A 563 57.28 -4.32 32.68
C MET A 563 57.90 -5.11 33.83
N SER A 564 58.45 -6.31 33.57
CA SER A 564 59.07 -7.17 34.58
C SER A 564 60.53 -6.80 34.91
N GLY A 565 61.14 -6.08 34.03
CA GLY A 565 62.54 -5.59 34.24
C GLY A 565 62.65 -4.35 35.11
N ARG A 566 61.54 -3.92 35.67
CA ARG A 566 61.45 -2.94 36.76
C ARG A 566 61.27 -3.65 38.07
#